data_d254d1b7ccbb1af5e4846d6c47f82807
#
_entry.id   d254d1b7ccbb1af5e4846d6c47f82807
#
_cell.length_a   1.000
_cell.length_b   1.000
_cell.length_c   1.000
_cell.angle_alpha   90.00
_cell.angle_beta   90.00
_cell.angle_gamma   90.00
#
_symmetry.space_group_name_H-M   'P 1'
#
loop_
_entity.id
_entity.type
_entity.pdbx_description
1 polymer ?
#
loop_
_entity_poly.entity_id
_entity_poly.type
_entity_poly.pdbx_seq_one_letter_code
_entity_poly.pdbx_strand_id
1 'polypeptide(L)'
;MSITILGIESSCDDTSAAVIRDEVMLSNVIASQAVHEAYGGVVPELASRAHQQNIIPVVSEALKRAGVTPEDLSAVAFTRGPGLMGSLLVGTSFAKGFTTALNIPLVDVNHLQAHVMAHFIKRSPDDNTQPPFPFLCLLVSGGNSQIIKVESYNEMTVIGQTIDDAAGEAFDKCAKVMGLPYPGGPVVDRLAKEGNPKAFALSKPHIPGFDYSFSGLKTSFLYLLRDKIKEDPDFIEKNKCDLCASLQTTIVDILMDKLYKAVKQTGIKHVACLLYTSPSPRN
;
A
#
# COMPACT_ATOMS: atom_id res chain seq x y z
N MET A 1 19.33 26.20 -9.28
CA MET A 1 17.96 26.58 -8.89
C MET A 1 17.38 25.41 -8.10
N SER A 2 16.75 25.67 -6.98
CA SER A 2 16.04 24.67 -6.19
C SER A 2 14.74 24.28 -6.88
N ILE A 3 14.40 22.99 -6.90
CA ILE A 3 13.18 22.47 -7.53
C ILE A 3 12.20 22.10 -6.43
N THR A 4 11.04 22.77 -6.39
CA THR A 4 9.97 22.51 -5.43
C THR A 4 8.77 21.91 -6.17
N ILE A 5 8.33 20.71 -5.76
CA ILE A 5 7.26 19.96 -6.40
C ILE A 5 6.14 19.71 -5.38
N LEU A 6 4.90 19.98 -5.79
CA LEU A 6 3.70 19.53 -5.10
C LEU A 6 3.26 18.18 -5.69
N GLY A 7 3.24 17.13 -4.87
CA GLY A 7 2.67 15.83 -5.23
C GLY A 7 1.23 15.70 -4.74
N ILE A 8 0.33 15.16 -5.57
CA ILE A 8 -1.08 14.94 -5.27
C ILE A 8 -1.44 13.48 -5.51
N GLU A 9 -2.01 12.83 -4.49
CA GLU A 9 -2.48 11.45 -4.53
C GLU A 9 -3.97 11.38 -4.20
N SER A 10 -4.75 10.73 -5.08
CA SER A 10 -6.18 10.52 -4.91
C SER A 10 -6.66 9.20 -5.54
N SER A 11 -5.83 8.17 -5.59
CA SER A 11 -6.13 6.96 -6.40
C SER A 11 -7.18 6.03 -5.78
N CYS A 12 -7.42 6.10 -4.46
CA CYS A 12 -8.35 5.19 -3.77
C CYS A 12 -9.25 5.96 -2.80
N ASP A 13 -8.98 5.93 -1.51
CA ASP A 13 -9.81 6.49 -0.44
C ASP A 13 -9.10 7.62 0.33
N ASP A 14 -7.79 7.70 0.31
CA ASP A 14 -7.04 8.78 0.95
C ASP A 14 -6.76 9.94 -0.02
N THR A 15 -7.06 11.17 0.42
CA THR A 15 -6.63 12.38 -0.28
C THR A 15 -5.33 12.86 0.33
N SER A 16 -4.25 12.88 -0.45
CA SER A 16 -2.95 13.27 0.07
C SER A 16 -2.27 14.34 -0.79
N ALA A 17 -1.51 15.21 -0.14
CA ALA A 17 -0.60 16.15 -0.79
C ALA A 17 0.71 16.26 -0.02
N ALA A 18 1.81 16.30 -0.75
CA ALA A 18 3.15 16.45 -0.19
C ALA A 18 3.94 17.51 -0.97
N VAL A 19 4.80 18.24 -0.27
CA VAL A 19 5.75 19.16 -0.90
C VAL A 19 7.17 18.63 -0.72
N ILE A 20 7.88 18.50 -1.83
CA ILE A 20 9.27 18.02 -1.88
C ILE A 20 10.13 19.14 -2.50
N ARG A 21 11.27 19.42 -1.88
CA ARG A 21 12.28 20.32 -2.43
C ARG A 21 13.63 19.63 -2.50
N ASP A 22 14.17 19.51 -3.71
CA ASP A 22 15.49 18.92 -3.95
C ASP A 22 15.64 17.54 -3.24
N GLU A 23 14.65 16.63 -3.44
CA GLU A 23 14.52 15.29 -2.84
C GLU A 23 14.12 15.26 -1.35
N VAL A 24 14.14 16.39 -0.64
CA VAL A 24 13.76 16.47 0.78
C VAL A 24 12.28 16.75 0.93
N MET A 25 11.59 15.93 1.72
CA MET A 25 10.17 16.12 2.04
C MET A 25 10.00 17.26 3.04
N LEU A 26 9.32 18.33 2.62
CA LEU A 26 9.00 19.48 3.47
C LEU A 26 7.67 19.31 4.21
N SER A 27 6.70 18.65 3.56
CA SER A 27 5.40 18.35 4.17
C SER A 27 4.78 17.11 3.55
N ASN A 28 3.92 16.44 4.32
CA ASN A 28 3.04 15.37 3.87
C ASN A 28 1.73 15.48 4.68
N VAL A 29 0.62 15.62 3.98
CA VAL A 29 -0.72 15.77 4.56
C VAL A 29 -1.64 14.71 3.96
N ILE A 30 -2.32 13.98 4.82
CA ILE A 30 -3.22 12.90 4.44
C ILE A 30 -4.58 13.14 5.12
N ALA A 31 -5.65 13.10 4.33
CA ALA A 31 -7.02 13.08 4.81
C ALA A 31 -7.65 11.72 4.50
N SER A 32 -7.73 10.88 5.51
CA SER A 32 -8.32 9.55 5.43
C SER A 32 -9.84 9.61 5.49
N GLN A 33 -10.50 8.64 4.87
CA GLN A 33 -11.97 8.57 4.74
C GLN A 33 -12.53 7.43 5.62
N ALA A 34 -12.74 7.71 6.90
CA ALA A 34 -13.33 6.73 7.86
C ALA A 34 -14.72 6.22 7.48
N VAL A 35 -15.42 6.92 6.58
CA VAL A 35 -16.78 6.52 6.12
C VAL A 35 -16.82 5.10 5.53
N HIS A 36 -15.73 4.61 4.97
CA HIS A 36 -15.67 3.29 4.34
C HIS A 36 -15.68 2.12 5.34
N GLU A 37 -15.32 2.37 6.59
CA GLU A 37 -15.37 1.35 7.65
C GLU A 37 -16.79 0.80 7.85
N ALA A 38 -17.81 1.68 7.76
CA ALA A 38 -19.21 1.30 7.90
C ALA A 38 -19.71 0.36 6.78
N TYR A 39 -19.04 0.34 5.63
CA TYR A 39 -19.40 -0.49 4.47
C TYR A 39 -18.52 -1.74 4.32
N GLY A 40 -17.53 -1.91 5.19
CA GLY A 40 -16.59 -3.04 5.13
C GLY A 40 -15.67 -3.04 3.89
N GLY A 41 -15.38 -1.86 3.34
CA GLY A 41 -14.51 -1.65 2.19
C GLY A 41 -14.80 -0.35 1.47
N VAL A 42 -13.94 0.02 0.52
CA VAL A 42 -14.05 1.29 -0.21
C VAL A 42 -15.26 1.31 -1.14
N VAL A 43 -16.08 2.36 -1.02
CA VAL A 43 -17.21 2.66 -1.92
C VAL A 43 -16.78 3.75 -2.89
N PRO A 44 -16.59 3.46 -4.19
CA PRO A 44 -15.96 4.37 -5.15
C PRO A 44 -16.63 5.74 -5.28
N GLU A 45 -17.96 5.79 -5.23
CA GLU A 45 -18.69 7.06 -5.31
C GLU A 45 -18.48 7.94 -4.08
N LEU A 46 -18.48 7.35 -2.89
CA LEU A 46 -18.20 8.08 -1.65
C LEU A 46 -16.76 8.58 -1.61
N ALA A 47 -15.80 7.75 -2.08
CA ALA A 47 -14.41 8.14 -2.20
C ALA A 47 -14.24 9.37 -3.10
N SER A 48 -14.84 9.36 -4.29
CA SER A 48 -14.77 10.49 -5.22
C SER A 48 -15.32 11.79 -4.63
N ARG A 49 -16.46 11.73 -3.93
CA ARG A 49 -17.07 12.90 -3.27
C ARG A 49 -16.20 13.43 -2.13
N ALA A 50 -15.60 12.55 -1.35
CA ALA A 50 -14.69 12.96 -0.28
C ALA A 50 -13.41 13.61 -0.84
N HIS A 51 -12.85 13.10 -1.94
CA HIS A 51 -11.74 13.76 -2.62
C HIS A 51 -12.08 15.19 -3.06
N GLN A 52 -13.28 15.43 -3.63
CA GLN A 52 -13.71 16.76 -4.01
C GLN A 52 -13.76 17.74 -2.82
N GLN A 53 -14.15 17.26 -1.64
CA GLN A 53 -14.20 18.08 -0.44
C GLN A 53 -12.81 18.33 0.16
N ASN A 54 -11.93 17.32 0.10
CA ASN A 54 -10.67 17.31 0.83
C ASN A 54 -9.50 17.90 0.03
N ILE A 55 -9.53 17.90 -1.31
CA ILE A 55 -8.34 18.21 -2.11
C ILE A 55 -7.83 19.64 -1.88
N ILE A 56 -8.70 20.64 -1.81
CA ILE A 56 -8.31 22.03 -1.59
C ILE A 56 -7.72 22.22 -0.17
N PRO A 57 -8.40 21.82 0.93
CA PRO A 57 -7.83 21.96 2.27
C PRO A 57 -6.53 21.15 2.46
N VAL A 58 -6.42 19.96 1.87
CA VAL A 58 -5.20 19.14 1.96
C VAL A 58 -4.02 19.80 1.26
N VAL A 59 -4.21 20.30 0.04
CA VAL A 59 -3.16 21.03 -0.69
C VAL A 59 -2.77 22.32 0.02
N SER A 60 -3.76 23.09 0.49
CA SER A 60 -3.50 24.33 1.25
C SER A 60 -2.69 24.08 2.51
N GLU A 61 -3.03 23.05 3.27
CA GLU A 61 -2.30 22.66 4.47
C GLU A 61 -0.90 22.12 4.16
N ALA A 62 -0.72 21.38 3.06
CA ALA A 62 0.59 20.90 2.64
C ALA A 62 1.54 22.05 2.29
N LEU A 63 1.08 23.04 1.53
CA LEU A 63 1.85 24.24 1.20
C LEU A 63 2.19 25.05 2.45
N LYS A 64 1.21 25.25 3.33
CA LYS A 64 1.41 25.97 4.61
C LYS A 64 2.45 25.31 5.49
N ARG A 65 2.39 23.98 5.68
CA ARG A 65 3.38 23.22 6.48
C ARG A 65 4.77 23.26 5.88
N ALA A 66 4.86 23.27 4.56
CA ALA A 66 6.12 23.40 3.84
C ALA A 66 6.70 24.82 3.89
N GLY A 67 5.92 25.82 4.28
CA GLY A 67 6.33 27.24 4.27
C GLY A 67 6.56 27.76 2.84
N VAL A 68 5.77 27.29 1.86
CA VAL A 68 5.86 27.69 0.46
C VAL A 68 4.52 28.23 -0.04
N THR A 69 4.58 29.16 -1.00
CA THR A 69 3.42 29.66 -1.72
C THR A 69 3.23 28.89 -3.04
N PRO A 70 2.07 28.97 -3.69
CA PRO A 70 1.89 28.38 -5.02
C PRO A 70 2.90 28.84 -6.06
N GLU A 71 3.35 30.08 -5.98
CA GLU A 71 4.31 30.71 -6.89
C GLU A 71 5.74 30.17 -6.73
N ASP A 72 6.05 29.53 -5.58
CA ASP A 72 7.34 28.89 -5.33
C ASP A 72 7.46 27.51 -6.00
N LEU A 73 6.37 26.98 -6.54
CA LEU A 73 6.33 25.66 -7.14
C LEU A 73 6.96 25.64 -8.53
N SER A 74 7.84 24.67 -8.76
CA SER A 74 8.46 24.42 -10.06
C SER A 74 7.61 23.48 -10.93
N ALA A 75 6.79 22.61 -10.33
CA ALA A 75 5.90 21.67 -11.01
C ALA A 75 4.86 21.11 -10.04
N VAL A 76 3.79 20.50 -10.59
CA VAL A 76 2.87 19.64 -9.83
C VAL A 76 2.92 18.23 -10.40
N ALA A 77 3.11 17.25 -9.54
CA ALA A 77 3.00 15.84 -9.84
C ALA A 77 1.64 15.31 -9.35
N PHE A 78 1.01 14.42 -10.12
CA PHE A 78 -0.26 13.81 -9.74
C PHE A 78 -0.31 12.34 -10.12
N THR A 79 -1.04 11.54 -9.36
CA THR A 79 -1.24 10.13 -9.68
C THR A 79 -2.20 9.97 -10.85
N ARG A 80 -1.66 9.47 -11.98
CA ARG A 80 -2.43 9.15 -13.19
C ARG A 80 -3.23 7.85 -13.03
N GLY A 81 -2.70 6.91 -12.28
CA GLY A 81 -3.23 5.55 -12.08
C GLY A 81 -2.12 4.52 -11.82
N PRO A 82 -2.50 3.27 -11.55
CA PRO A 82 -3.87 2.76 -11.42
C PRO A 82 -4.61 3.27 -10.17
N GLY A 83 -5.94 3.13 -10.18
CA GLY A 83 -6.81 3.53 -9.06
C GLY A 83 -8.29 3.62 -9.46
N LEU A 84 -9.13 4.08 -8.55
CA LEU A 84 -10.55 4.28 -8.80
C LEU A 84 -10.77 5.47 -9.74
N MET A 85 -11.46 5.25 -10.85
CA MET A 85 -11.61 6.26 -11.92
C MET A 85 -12.13 7.60 -11.40
N GLY A 86 -13.19 7.61 -10.59
CA GLY A 86 -13.77 8.84 -10.05
C GLY A 86 -12.80 9.58 -9.12
N SER A 87 -12.06 8.86 -8.30
CA SER A 87 -11.04 9.40 -7.39
C SER A 87 -9.88 10.02 -8.18
N LEU A 88 -9.33 9.29 -9.17
CA LEU A 88 -8.27 9.77 -10.06
C LEU A 88 -8.68 11.04 -10.83
N LEU A 89 -9.94 11.10 -11.29
CA LEU A 89 -10.46 12.29 -12.02
C LEU A 89 -10.44 13.54 -11.15
N VAL A 90 -10.70 13.46 -9.86
CA VAL A 90 -10.65 14.61 -8.95
C VAL A 90 -9.23 15.16 -8.86
N GLY A 91 -8.24 14.33 -8.53
CA GLY A 91 -6.85 14.76 -8.43
C GLY A 91 -6.30 15.28 -9.75
N THR A 92 -6.59 14.57 -10.86
CA THR A 92 -6.18 14.98 -12.21
C THR A 92 -6.76 16.34 -12.61
N SER A 93 -8.07 16.56 -12.38
CA SER A 93 -8.73 17.81 -12.74
C SER A 93 -8.22 18.98 -11.92
N PHE A 94 -8.03 18.77 -10.61
CA PHE A 94 -7.43 19.77 -9.74
C PHE A 94 -6.01 20.12 -10.17
N ALA A 95 -5.14 19.14 -10.38
CA ALA A 95 -3.75 19.34 -10.77
C ALA A 95 -3.65 20.10 -12.12
N LYS A 96 -4.48 19.75 -13.12
CA LYS A 96 -4.55 20.46 -14.40
C LYS A 96 -4.98 21.92 -14.25
N GLY A 97 -6.05 22.17 -13.49
CA GLY A 97 -6.51 23.54 -13.26
C GLY A 97 -5.47 24.39 -12.52
N PHE A 98 -4.85 23.80 -11.50
CA PHE A 98 -3.85 24.47 -10.67
C PHE A 98 -2.58 24.82 -11.46
N THR A 99 -2.03 23.87 -12.24
CA THR A 99 -0.85 24.11 -13.09
C THR A 99 -1.15 25.10 -14.25
N THR A 100 -2.34 25.05 -14.81
CA THR A 100 -2.75 26.01 -15.84
C THR A 100 -2.79 27.44 -15.31
N ALA A 101 -3.31 27.64 -14.09
CA ALA A 101 -3.37 28.96 -13.46
C ALA A 101 -1.96 29.51 -13.12
N LEU A 102 -1.02 28.66 -12.75
CA LEU A 102 0.35 29.05 -12.39
C LEU A 102 1.31 29.05 -13.58
N ASN A 103 0.91 28.51 -14.72
CA ASN A 103 1.75 28.31 -15.92
C ASN A 103 3.04 27.52 -15.61
N ILE A 104 2.90 26.42 -14.85
CA ILE A 104 4.00 25.52 -14.48
C ILE A 104 3.76 24.10 -15.02
N PRO A 105 4.81 23.27 -15.17
CA PRO A 105 4.69 21.89 -15.64
C PRO A 105 3.77 21.01 -14.81
N LEU A 106 3.03 20.14 -15.50
CA LEU A 106 2.25 19.04 -14.92
C LEU A 106 2.95 17.72 -15.21
N VAL A 107 3.18 16.90 -14.16
CA VAL A 107 3.88 15.61 -14.26
C VAL A 107 2.92 14.49 -13.86
N ASP A 108 2.68 13.56 -14.77
CA ASP A 108 1.90 12.37 -14.47
C ASP A 108 2.77 11.26 -13.85
N VAL A 109 2.25 10.61 -12.80
CA VAL A 109 2.97 9.60 -12.05
C VAL A 109 2.15 8.31 -11.96
N ASN A 110 2.81 7.18 -12.19
CA ASN A 110 2.20 5.87 -11.93
C ASN A 110 2.20 5.59 -10.43
N HIS A 111 1.04 5.23 -9.86
CA HIS A 111 0.84 4.97 -8.44
C HIS A 111 1.82 3.92 -7.86
N LEU A 112 2.01 2.80 -8.56
CA LEU A 112 2.87 1.72 -8.09
C LEU A 112 4.37 2.09 -8.19
N GLN A 113 4.76 2.83 -9.23
CA GLN A 113 6.12 3.38 -9.33
C GLN A 113 6.38 4.43 -8.24
N ALA A 114 5.38 5.27 -7.92
CA ALA A 114 5.49 6.22 -6.83
C ALA A 114 5.76 5.53 -5.49
N HIS A 115 5.10 4.40 -5.24
CA HIS A 115 5.38 3.58 -4.06
C HIS A 115 6.86 3.13 -4.01
N VAL A 116 7.41 2.63 -5.12
CA VAL A 116 8.83 2.25 -5.18
C VAL A 116 9.72 3.47 -4.96
N MET A 117 9.40 4.60 -5.60
CA MET A 117 10.18 5.83 -5.49
C MET A 117 10.13 6.48 -4.10
N ALA A 118 9.14 6.14 -3.26
CA ALA A 118 9.08 6.62 -1.89
C ALA A 118 10.32 6.26 -1.06
N HIS A 119 11.07 5.21 -1.43
CA HIS A 119 12.34 4.86 -0.80
C HIS A 119 13.47 5.90 -1.05
N PHE A 120 13.31 6.78 -2.02
CA PHE A 120 14.28 7.81 -2.37
C PHE A 120 13.96 9.18 -1.78
N ILE A 121 12.80 9.32 -1.13
CA ILE A 121 12.43 10.56 -0.45
C ILE A 121 13.28 10.73 0.80
N LYS A 122 14.01 11.83 0.87
CA LYS A 122 14.84 12.20 2.00
C LYS A 122 14.02 12.90 3.08
N ARG A 123 14.29 12.58 4.33
CA ARG A 123 13.71 13.27 5.51
C ARG A 123 14.53 14.48 5.92
N SER A 124 15.82 14.47 5.58
CA SER A 124 16.76 15.59 5.78
C SER A 124 17.78 15.58 4.65
N PRO A 125 18.52 16.67 4.42
CA PRO A 125 19.58 16.70 3.40
C PRO A 125 20.66 15.62 3.58
N ASP A 126 20.91 15.20 4.81
CA ASP A 126 21.95 14.22 5.17
C ASP A 126 21.42 12.77 5.18
N ASP A 127 20.16 12.55 4.79
CA ASP A 127 19.57 11.22 4.74
C ASP A 127 20.15 10.42 3.56
N ASN A 128 20.86 9.34 3.87
CA ASN A 128 21.54 8.45 2.93
C ASN A 128 21.02 7.00 3.04
N THR A 129 19.75 6.83 3.38
CA THR A 129 19.12 5.50 3.58
C THR A 129 18.55 4.89 2.29
N GLN A 130 18.72 5.56 1.13
CA GLN A 130 18.18 5.12 -0.14
C GLN A 130 18.82 3.79 -0.60
N PRO A 131 18.04 2.87 -1.18
CA PRO A 131 18.56 1.62 -1.69
C PRO A 131 19.46 1.88 -2.91
N PRO A 132 20.65 1.24 -3.02
CA PRO A 132 21.45 1.32 -4.22
C PRO A 132 20.87 0.49 -5.35
N PHE A 133 21.01 0.95 -6.57
CA PHE A 133 20.63 0.19 -7.76
C PHE A 133 21.68 -0.90 -8.13
N PRO A 134 21.27 -2.05 -8.70
CA PRO A 134 19.88 -2.52 -8.77
C PRO A 134 19.40 -3.10 -7.43
N PHE A 135 18.08 -3.05 -7.20
CA PHE A 135 17.47 -3.71 -6.05
C PHE A 135 16.14 -4.40 -6.42
N LEU A 136 15.69 -5.31 -5.56
CA LEU A 136 14.35 -5.89 -5.65
C LEU A 136 13.42 -5.15 -4.68
N CYS A 137 12.27 -4.73 -5.16
CA CYS A 137 11.22 -4.15 -4.32
C CYS A 137 10.07 -5.14 -4.15
N LEU A 138 9.82 -5.57 -2.90
CA LEU A 138 8.60 -6.27 -2.54
C LEU A 138 7.52 -5.23 -2.23
N LEU A 139 6.56 -5.09 -3.13
CA LEU A 139 5.43 -4.17 -2.99
C LEU A 139 4.20 -4.97 -2.60
N VAL A 140 3.66 -4.70 -1.40
CA VAL A 140 2.47 -5.39 -0.86
C VAL A 140 1.48 -4.35 -0.37
N SER A 141 0.27 -4.37 -0.91
CA SER A 141 -0.82 -3.48 -0.52
C SER A 141 -2.15 -4.23 -0.43
N GLY A 142 -3.24 -3.51 -0.18
CA GLY A 142 -4.60 -4.05 -0.22
C GLY A 142 -4.94 -4.71 -1.57
N GLY A 143 -4.56 -4.07 -2.67
CA GLY A 143 -4.87 -4.52 -4.03
C GLY A 143 -3.68 -5.02 -4.86
N ASN A 144 -2.44 -4.98 -4.33
CA ASN A 144 -1.24 -5.36 -5.08
C ASN A 144 -0.29 -6.21 -4.25
N SER A 145 0.30 -7.23 -4.88
CA SER A 145 1.41 -8.01 -4.34
C SER A 145 2.36 -8.31 -5.50
N GLN A 146 3.52 -7.63 -5.52
CA GLN A 146 4.45 -7.68 -6.64
C GLN A 146 5.91 -7.76 -6.16
N ILE A 147 6.76 -8.41 -6.95
CA ILE A 147 8.22 -8.28 -6.89
C ILE A 147 8.65 -7.46 -8.11
N ILE A 148 9.28 -6.33 -7.87
CA ILE A 148 9.73 -5.40 -8.91
C ILE A 148 11.26 -5.39 -8.89
N LYS A 149 11.86 -5.63 -10.05
CA LYS A 149 13.30 -5.40 -10.29
C LYS A 149 13.46 -3.94 -10.66
N VAL A 150 14.27 -3.21 -9.91
CA VAL A 150 14.52 -1.78 -10.11
C VAL A 150 15.97 -1.59 -10.51
N GLU A 151 16.20 -1.20 -11.74
CA GLU A 151 17.54 -1.01 -12.34
C GLU A 151 17.97 0.45 -12.33
N SER A 152 17.00 1.37 -12.42
CA SER A 152 17.21 2.82 -12.30
C SER A 152 15.89 3.50 -11.91
N TYR A 153 15.87 4.81 -11.75
CA TYR A 153 14.66 5.59 -11.47
C TYR A 153 13.53 5.39 -12.50
N ASN A 154 13.89 5.13 -13.75
CA ASN A 154 12.96 4.99 -14.86
C ASN A 154 12.85 3.56 -15.39
N GLU A 155 13.61 2.62 -14.84
CA GLU A 155 13.69 1.25 -15.35
C GLU A 155 13.29 0.26 -14.24
N MET A 156 12.00 -0.10 -14.27
CA MET A 156 11.36 -0.98 -13.30
C MET A 156 10.60 -2.08 -14.04
N THR A 157 10.88 -3.33 -13.69
CA THR A 157 10.25 -4.49 -14.30
C THR A 157 9.57 -5.33 -13.23
N VAL A 158 8.28 -5.60 -13.38
CA VAL A 158 7.55 -6.57 -12.54
C VAL A 158 8.02 -7.97 -12.95
N ILE A 159 8.68 -8.69 -12.04
CA ILE A 159 9.18 -10.04 -12.29
C ILE A 159 8.30 -11.12 -11.64
N GLY A 160 7.43 -10.75 -10.72
CA GLY A 160 6.43 -11.62 -10.08
C GLY A 160 5.28 -10.79 -9.54
N GLN A 161 4.06 -11.32 -9.62
CA GLN A 161 2.86 -10.66 -9.11
C GLN A 161 1.81 -11.66 -8.68
N THR A 162 0.81 -11.21 -7.93
CA THR A 162 -0.34 -12.06 -7.64
C THR A 162 -1.15 -12.31 -8.90
N ILE A 163 -1.61 -13.57 -9.06
CA ILE A 163 -2.49 -13.99 -10.18
C ILE A 163 -3.98 -13.98 -9.79
N ASP A 164 -4.26 -13.70 -8.52
CA ASP A 164 -5.62 -13.66 -7.97
C ASP A 164 -5.71 -12.56 -6.88
N ASP A 165 -6.09 -12.90 -5.67
CA ASP A 165 -6.17 -11.93 -4.56
C ASP A 165 -4.79 -11.36 -4.21
N ALA A 166 -4.75 -10.11 -3.74
CA ALA A 166 -3.55 -9.55 -3.11
C ALA A 166 -3.41 -10.04 -1.64
N ALA A 167 -2.22 -9.92 -1.07
CA ALA A 167 -1.97 -10.32 0.31
C ALA A 167 -2.86 -9.57 1.32
N GLY A 168 -3.05 -8.24 1.16
CA GLY A 168 -3.94 -7.45 2.02
C GLY A 168 -5.39 -7.90 1.89
N GLU A 169 -5.85 -8.16 0.67
CA GLU A 169 -7.19 -8.70 0.43
C GLU A 169 -7.38 -10.09 1.06
N ALA A 170 -6.34 -10.93 1.06
CA ALA A 170 -6.37 -12.22 1.74
C ALA A 170 -6.53 -12.07 3.26
N PHE A 171 -5.82 -11.08 3.88
CA PHE A 171 -6.03 -10.75 5.29
C PHE A 171 -7.47 -10.34 5.57
N ASP A 172 -8.02 -9.42 4.80
CA ASP A 172 -9.38 -8.91 5.01
C ASP A 172 -10.44 -10.00 4.83
N LYS A 173 -10.30 -10.85 3.80
CA LYS A 173 -11.21 -11.95 3.54
C LYS A 173 -11.18 -13.01 4.65
N CYS A 174 -10.01 -13.36 5.15
CA CYS A 174 -9.87 -14.33 6.25
C CYS A 174 -10.33 -13.74 7.58
N ALA A 175 -10.04 -12.47 7.86
CA ALA A 175 -10.54 -11.77 9.03
C ALA A 175 -12.07 -11.73 9.08
N LYS A 176 -12.70 -11.43 7.94
CA LYS A 176 -14.16 -11.43 7.79
C LYS A 176 -14.78 -12.80 8.10
N VAL A 177 -14.13 -13.90 7.68
CA VAL A 177 -14.61 -15.27 7.99
C VAL A 177 -14.54 -15.58 9.49
N MET A 178 -13.59 -14.97 10.21
CA MET A 178 -13.49 -15.06 11.67
C MET A 178 -14.44 -14.11 12.42
N GLY A 179 -15.21 -13.28 11.72
CA GLY A 179 -16.07 -12.25 12.34
C GLY A 179 -15.30 -11.03 12.86
N LEU A 180 -14.07 -10.82 12.41
CA LEU A 180 -13.25 -9.66 12.79
C LEU A 180 -13.66 -8.41 12.00
N PRO A 181 -13.50 -7.20 12.59
CA PRO A 181 -13.85 -5.95 11.91
C PRO A 181 -12.93 -5.63 10.72
N TYR A 182 -13.40 -4.74 9.85
CA TYR A 182 -12.62 -4.14 8.76
C TYR A 182 -11.95 -2.84 9.24
N PRO A 183 -10.70 -2.53 8.81
CA PRO A 183 -9.81 -3.39 8.01
C PRO A 183 -9.24 -4.56 8.82
N GLY A 184 -9.22 -5.75 8.20
CA GLY A 184 -8.83 -7.00 8.88
C GLY A 184 -7.35 -7.10 9.18
N GLY A 185 -6.48 -6.59 8.31
CA GLY A 185 -5.02 -6.69 8.45
C GLY A 185 -4.49 -6.20 9.81
N PRO A 186 -4.77 -4.96 10.24
CA PRO A 186 -4.32 -4.44 11.54
C PRO A 186 -4.87 -5.22 12.74
N VAL A 187 -6.10 -5.75 12.62
CA VAL A 187 -6.70 -6.57 13.69
C VAL A 187 -6.00 -7.90 13.80
N VAL A 188 -5.75 -8.56 12.67
CA VAL A 188 -4.98 -9.82 12.61
C VAL A 188 -3.58 -9.62 13.16
N ASP A 189 -2.86 -8.56 12.76
CA ASP A 189 -1.50 -8.27 13.24
C ASP A 189 -1.47 -8.11 14.77
N ARG A 190 -2.42 -7.39 15.33
CA ARG A 190 -2.52 -7.21 16.79
C ARG A 190 -2.74 -8.53 17.51
N LEU A 191 -3.70 -9.34 17.07
CA LEU A 191 -4.04 -10.61 17.70
C LEU A 191 -2.94 -11.67 17.51
N ALA A 192 -2.28 -11.67 16.36
CA ALA A 192 -1.20 -12.60 16.04
C ALA A 192 -0.01 -12.51 17.00
N LYS A 193 0.22 -11.33 17.61
CA LYS A 193 1.31 -11.13 18.58
C LYS A 193 1.18 -11.97 19.84
N GLU A 194 -0.05 -12.39 20.18
CA GLU A 194 -0.36 -13.19 21.36
C GLU A 194 -0.57 -14.68 21.02
N GLY A 195 -0.52 -15.04 19.73
CA GLY A 195 -0.82 -16.37 19.23
C GLY A 195 0.40 -17.20 18.87
N ASN A 196 0.18 -18.51 18.76
CA ASN A 196 1.17 -19.46 18.27
C ASN A 196 1.11 -19.58 16.74
N PRO A 197 2.15 -19.15 16.00
CA PRO A 197 2.16 -19.18 14.53
C PRO A 197 2.18 -20.59 13.92
N LYS A 198 2.41 -21.63 14.73
CA LYS A 198 2.45 -23.03 14.30
C LYS A 198 1.24 -23.86 14.78
N ALA A 199 0.23 -23.21 15.38
CA ALA A 199 -0.95 -23.90 15.88
C ALA A 199 -1.78 -24.55 14.75
N PHE A 200 -1.86 -23.90 13.60
CA PHE A 200 -2.65 -24.38 12.46
C PHE A 200 -1.81 -24.38 11.19
N ALA A 201 -1.72 -25.54 10.55
CA ALA A 201 -1.09 -25.66 9.24
C ALA A 201 -2.07 -25.22 8.14
N LEU A 202 -1.76 -24.13 7.46
CA LEU A 202 -2.54 -23.62 6.32
C LEU A 202 -1.85 -23.96 5.00
N SER A 203 -2.66 -24.19 3.96
CA SER A 203 -2.17 -24.56 2.65
C SER A 203 -1.45 -23.38 1.98
N LYS A 204 -0.25 -23.62 1.44
CA LYS A 204 0.50 -22.69 0.61
C LYS A 204 0.33 -23.10 -0.86
N PRO A 205 -0.23 -22.22 -1.72
CA PRO A 205 -0.34 -22.51 -3.15
C PRO A 205 1.02 -22.71 -3.80
N HIS A 206 1.14 -23.70 -4.64
CA HIS A 206 2.36 -23.93 -5.42
C HIS A 206 2.22 -23.32 -6.82
N ILE A 207 2.76 -22.11 -7.00
CA ILE A 207 2.73 -21.35 -8.26
C ILE A 207 4.14 -21.33 -8.87
N PRO A 208 4.30 -21.57 -10.18
CA PRO A 208 5.59 -21.47 -10.85
C PRO A 208 6.16 -20.04 -10.84
N GLY A 209 7.45 -19.91 -11.10
CA GLY A 209 8.11 -18.59 -11.21
C GLY A 209 8.12 -17.82 -9.90
N PHE A 210 7.93 -16.50 -10.00
CA PHE A 210 7.89 -15.57 -8.87
C PHE A 210 6.46 -15.11 -8.54
N ASP A 211 5.45 -15.60 -9.26
CA ASP A 211 4.07 -15.20 -9.06
C ASP A 211 3.49 -15.74 -7.75
N TYR A 212 2.50 -15.05 -7.22
CA TYR A 212 1.78 -15.37 -6.00
C TYR A 212 0.35 -15.84 -6.29
N SER A 213 -0.24 -16.55 -5.34
CA SER A 213 -1.67 -16.82 -5.25
C SER A 213 -2.09 -16.85 -3.79
N PHE A 214 -3.21 -16.23 -3.46
CA PHE A 214 -3.77 -16.20 -2.11
C PHE A 214 -5.21 -16.72 -2.04
N SER A 215 -5.91 -16.88 -3.16
CA SER A 215 -7.31 -17.36 -3.18
C SER A 215 -7.47 -18.75 -2.57
N GLY A 216 -6.50 -19.64 -2.82
CA GLY A 216 -6.46 -20.98 -2.24
C GLY A 216 -6.29 -20.98 -0.72
N LEU A 217 -5.58 -20.02 -0.17
CA LEU A 217 -5.41 -19.85 1.28
C LEU A 217 -6.73 -19.53 1.95
N LYS A 218 -7.51 -18.57 1.42
CA LYS A 218 -8.85 -18.24 1.93
C LYS A 218 -9.76 -19.48 1.97
N THR A 219 -9.77 -20.26 0.91
CA THR A 219 -10.63 -21.44 0.81
C THR A 219 -10.21 -22.52 1.81
N SER A 220 -8.92 -22.78 1.94
CA SER A 220 -8.36 -23.70 2.94
C SER A 220 -8.70 -23.25 4.36
N PHE A 221 -8.56 -21.96 4.65
CA PHE A 221 -8.88 -21.37 5.95
C PHE A 221 -10.37 -21.49 6.29
N LEU A 222 -11.24 -21.20 5.31
CA LEU A 222 -12.68 -21.34 5.48
C LEU A 222 -13.09 -22.80 5.80
N TYR A 223 -12.50 -23.78 5.12
CA TYR A 223 -12.80 -25.18 5.38
C TYR A 223 -12.29 -25.63 6.74
N LEU A 224 -11.09 -25.20 7.14
CA LEU A 224 -10.57 -25.44 8.48
C LEU A 224 -11.55 -24.95 9.55
N LEU A 225 -11.99 -23.70 9.46
CA LEU A 225 -12.92 -23.11 10.42
C LEU A 225 -14.27 -23.83 10.43
N ARG A 226 -14.84 -24.08 9.26
CA ARG A 226 -16.12 -24.78 9.13
C ARG A 226 -16.11 -26.17 9.80
N ASP A 227 -15.03 -26.90 9.61
CA ASP A 227 -14.94 -28.26 10.15
C ASP A 227 -14.70 -28.23 11.66
N LYS A 228 -13.89 -27.28 12.16
CA LYS A 228 -13.63 -27.10 13.60
C LYS A 228 -14.83 -26.52 14.37
N ILE A 229 -15.61 -25.64 13.78
CA ILE A 229 -16.85 -25.10 14.40
C ILE A 229 -17.91 -26.21 14.59
N LYS A 230 -17.96 -27.25 13.73
CA LYS A 230 -18.84 -28.38 13.93
C LYS A 230 -18.51 -29.20 15.16
N GLU A 231 -17.20 -29.26 15.51
CA GLU A 231 -16.71 -29.98 16.69
C GLU A 231 -16.85 -29.11 17.97
N ASP A 232 -16.58 -27.81 17.88
CA ASP A 232 -16.67 -26.83 18.97
C ASP A 232 -17.19 -25.50 18.43
N PRO A 233 -18.46 -25.13 18.73
CA PRO A 233 -19.02 -23.86 18.27
C PRO A 233 -18.24 -22.61 18.70
N ASP A 234 -17.52 -22.67 19.82
CA ASP A 234 -16.71 -21.57 20.35
C ASP A 234 -15.27 -21.59 19.82
N PHE A 235 -14.96 -22.46 18.86
CA PHE A 235 -13.60 -22.69 18.39
C PHE A 235 -12.86 -21.42 17.99
N ILE A 236 -13.50 -20.51 17.25
CA ILE A 236 -12.88 -19.26 16.80
C ILE A 236 -12.50 -18.39 18.00
N GLU A 237 -13.41 -18.20 18.97
CA GLU A 237 -13.14 -17.37 20.14
C GLU A 237 -11.99 -17.94 21.00
N LYS A 238 -11.95 -19.25 21.19
CA LYS A 238 -10.90 -19.92 21.97
C LYS A 238 -9.52 -19.90 21.31
N ASN A 239 -9.48 -19.83 19.97
CA ASN A 239 -8.23 -19.97 19.20
C ASN A 239 -7.93 -18.71 18.36
N LYS A 240 -8.58 -17.58 18.62
CA LYS A 240 -8.52 -16.38 17.81
C LYS A 240 -7.10 -15.88 17.55
N CYS A 241 -6.28 -15.79 18.58
CA CYS A 241 -4.89 -15.35 18.48
C CYS A 241 -4.04 -16.34 17.67
N ASP A 242 -4.21 -17.63 17.89
CA ASP A 242 -3.47 -18.69 17.19
C ASP A 242 -3.85 -18.76 15.70
N LEU A 243 -5.13 -18.59 15.39
CA LEU A 243 -5.62 -18.51 14.02
C LEU A 243 -5.03 -17.29 13.28
N CYS A 244 -5.01 -16.13 13.94
CA CYS A 244 -4.41 -14.92 13.39
C CYS A 244 -2.89 -15.08 13.17
N ALA A 245 -2.17 -15.66 14.15
CA ALA A 245 -0.74 -15.88 14.05
C ALA A 245 -0.38 -16.87 12.94
N SER A 246 -1.13 -17.98 12.81
CA SER A 246 -0.91 -18.97 11.76
C SER A 246 -1.23 -18.41 10.37
N LEU A 247 -2.29 -17.60 10.24
CA LEU A 247 -2.66 -16.92 9.00
C LEU A 247 -1.57 -15.95 8.56
N GLN A 248 -1.17 -15.04 9.45
CA GLN A 248 -0.13 -14.04 9.17
C GLN A 248 1.19 -14.70 8.77
N THR A 249 1.63 -15.69 9.51
CA THR A 249 2.87 -16.42 9.20
C THR A 249 2.80 -17.09 7.83
N THR A 250 1.66 -17.71 7.49
CA THR A 250 1.51 -18.36 6.19
C THR A 250 1.56 -17.35 5.03
N ILE A 251 0.90 -16.18 5.17
CA ILE A 251 0.96 -15.12 4.14
C ILE A 251 2.39 -14.59 3.98
N VAL A 252 3.06 -14.30 5.09
CA VAL A 252 4.45 -13.83 5.08
C VAL A 252 5.38 -14.87 4.44
N ASP A 253 5.23 -16.13 4.78
CA ASP A 253 6.03 -17.22 4.18
C ASP A 253 5.83 -17.31 2.66
N ILE A 254 4.57 -17.20 2.16
CA ILE A 254 4.29 -17.19 0.72
C ILE A 254 5.05 -16.05 0.03
N LEU A 255 5.03 -14.84 0.61
CA LEU A 255 5.72 -13.68 0.08
C LEU A 255 7.25 -13.87 0.09
N MET A 256 7.79 -14.32 1.22
CA MET A 256 9.23 -14.48 1.42
C MET A 256 9.83 -15.62 0.60
N ASP A 257 9.12 -16.73 0.43
CA ASP A 257 9.58 -17.85 -0.40
C ASP A 257 9.85 -17.40 -1.85
N LYS A 258 8.99 -16.56 -2.41
CA LYS A 258 9.15 -16.00 -3.76
C LYS A 258 10.24 -14.95 -3.82
N LEU A 259 10.32 -14.08 -2.81
CA LEU A 259 11.36 -13.06 -2.74
C LEU A 259 12.76 -13.71 -2.64
N TYR A 260 12.95 -14.70 -1.77
CA TYR A 260 14.21 -15.45 -1.68
C TYR A 260 14.58 -16.13 -3.00
N LYS A 261 13.59 -16.71 -3.68
CA LYS A 261 13.80 -17.30 -5.01
C LYS A 261 14.26 -16.23 -6.01
N ALA A 262 13.62 -15.04 -6.01
CA ALA A 262 13.99 -13.94 -6.87
C ALA A 262 15.44 -13.46 -6.60
N VAL A 263 15.81 -13.26 -5.32
CA VAL A 263 17.18 -12.90 -4.92
C VAL A 263 18.21 -13.92 -5.45
N LYS A 264 17.93 -15.21 -5.29
CA LYS A 264 18.83 -16.28 -5.75
C LYS A 264 18.98 -16.33 -7.28
N GLN A 265 17.90 -16.11 -8.02
CA GLN A 265 17.92 -16.22 -9.49
C GLN A 265 18.43 -14.96 -10.17
N THR A 266 18.17 -13.78 -9.62
CA THR A 266 18.64 -12.50 -10.18
C THR A 266 20.06 -12.14 -9.73
N GLY A 267 20.53 -12.70 -8.60
CA GLY A 267 21.81 -12.31 -7.97
C GLY A 267 21.78 -10.93 -7.28
N ILE A 268 20.63 -10.23 -7.30
CA ILE A 268 20.48 -8.92 -6.67
C ILE A 268 20.38 -9.10 -5.16
N LYS A 269 21.26 -8.43 -4.42
CA LYS A 269 21.36 -8.58 -2.95
C LYS A 269 20.60 -7.51 -2.18
N HIS A 270 20.32 -6.37 -2.79
CA HIS A 270 19.60 -5.28 -2.16
C HIS A 270 18.11 -5.49 -2.31
N VAL A 271 17.40 -5.39 -1.19
CA VAL A 271 15.95 -5.58 -1.14
C VAL A 271 15.34 -4.40 -0.40
N ALA A 272 14.33 -3.80 -1.00
CA ALA A 272 13.46 -2.84 -0.37
C ALA A 272 12.06 -3.46 -0.22
N CYS A 273 11.32 -3.07 0.81
CA CYS A 273 9.97 -3.55 1.03
C CYS A 273 9.05 -2.39 1.29
N LEU A 274 7.95 -2.34 0.57
CA LEU A 274 6.86 -1.42 0.83
C LEU A 274 5.62 -2.23 1.19
N LEU A 275 5.25 -2.15 2.46
CA LEU A 275 4.04 -2.76 2.99
C LEU A 275 3.06 -1.63 3.28
N TYR A 276 1.89 -1.67 2.65
CA TYR A 276 0.76 -0.87 3.07
C TYR A 276 0.17 -1.52 4.33
N THR A 277 0.73 -1.17 5.46
CA THR A 277 0.03 -1.32 6.73
C THR A 277 -0.69 -0.02 6.98
N SER A 278 -1.94 -0.08 7.42
CA SER A 278 -2.71 1.05 7.94
C SER A 278 -1.80 2.02 8.70
N PRO A 279 -2.06 3.34 8.69
CA PRO A 279 -1.12 4.34 9.15
C PRO A 279 -0.68 4.04 10.58
N SER A 280 0.48 3.42 10.72
CA SER A 280 1.19 3.46 11.99
C SER A 280 1.74 4.87 12.10
N PRO A 281 1.35 5.65 13.11
CA PRO A 281 2.06 6.88 13.40
C PRO A 281 3.49 6.50 13.72
N ARG A 282 4.37 6.65 12.75
CA ARG A 282 5.80 6.62 13.05
C ARG A 282 6.14 8.02 13.57
N ASN A 283 6.29 8.09 14.90
CA ASN A 283 6.90 9.20 15.57
C ASN A 283 8.31 9.45 15.05
#